data_c1f4fb4ce642a4b5b62bb9fc553a7cbf
#
_entry.id   c1f4fb4ce642a4b5b62bb9fc553a7cbf
#
_cell.length_a   1.000
_cell.length_b   1.000
_cell.length_c   1.000
_cell.angle_alpha   90.00
_cell.angle_beta   90.00
_cell.angle_gamma   90.00
#
_symmetry.space_group_name_H-M   'P 1'
#
loop_
_entity.id
_entity.type
_entity.pdbx_description
1 polymer ?
#
loop_
_entity_poly.entity_id
_entity_poly.type
_entity_poly.pdbx_seq_one_letter_code
_entity_poly.pdbx_strand_id
1 'polypeptide(L)'
;MINVELSNIWSCVSLPDLLSREKELFDAHLHLRSNKPGFPQYLGWLGQPDSLTARSLHAIRSAADAIRANADTLVVLGSCSAIQAAKAGLSLLLGPTRLRQGRPQILFAGDSFSGREWLDLCERLEGKSFCLLLVSPMGAEMETAVASRAVRWVTERRYGAETKERIYVSALPDTPMAVMAKEEGHVFLPMPTQPGGAYSALTAATLLPLAAAGIDPLEVLEGAAEAYSQYDLRAFENPVWMYAGARYALYGKGRATELLGTFDPAFTAFGKWWAQWVCRHTCQDGVGVLPVPMELTGGLDALDLMISSGRYPLFETLLRFAPLSTQKINVEMDWKDYDGLDYLAGRSVGEVEQAAYQAMLDTHAAGDVPVIVLEGETMTPAALGELFYFFELANAIFACACGIDPFDLPKVLPSRQAAAAILGKPEENA
;
A
#
# COMPACT_ATOMS: atom_id res chain seq x y z
N MET A 1 -4.29 17.50 4.00
CA MET A 1 -4.77 17.20 2.61
C MET A 1 -3.57 17.06 1.70
N ILE A 2 -3.57 16.06 0.83
CA ILE A 2 -2.52 15.87 -0.19
C ILE A 2 -2.65 16.97 -1.24
N ASN A 3 -1.55 17.68 -1.49
CA ASN A 3 -1.43 18.67 -2.56
C ASN A 3 -0.83 18.02 -3.80
N VAL A 4 -1.28 18.43 -4.99
CA VAL A 4 -0.79 17.95 -6.29
C VAL A 4 -0.21 19.10 -7.07
N GLU A 5 1.10 19.04 -7.34
CA GLU A 5 1.82 20.04 -8.11
C GLU A 5 2.10 19.48 -9.51
N LEU A 6 1.69 20.22 -10.55
CA LEU A 6 1.78 19.81 -11.96
C LEU A 6 2.71 20.70 -12.80
N SER A 7 3.45 21.62 -12.19
CA SER A 7 4.32 22.57 -12.95
C SER A 7 5.32 21.85 -13.88
N ASN A 8 5.77 20.67 -13.50
CA ASN A 8 6.79 19.92 -14.22
C ASN A 8 6.24 18.94 -15.28
N ILE A 9 4.93 18.99 -15.61
CA ILE A 9 4.37 18.21 -16.73
C ILE A 9 4.07 19.06 -17.97
N TRP A 10 4.12 20.40 -17.88
CA TRP A 10 3.65 21.29 -18.94
C TRP A 10 4.48 21.24 -20.23
N SER A 11 5.68 20.69 -20.20
CA SER A 11 6.45 20.40 -21.42
C SER A 11 5.81 19.28 -22.28
N CYS A 12 5.09 18.36 -21.64
CA CYS A 12 4.50 17.18 -22.27
C CYS A 12 2.97 17.29 -22.44
N VAL A 13 2.28 17.86 -21.47
CA VAL A 13 0.83 18.00 -21.43
C VAL A 13 0.47 19.46 -21.20
N SER A 14 -0.26 20.09 -22.13
CA SER A 14 -0.72 21.47 -21.93
C SER A 14 -1.95 21.51 -21.02
N LEU A 15 -2.21 22.69 -20.41
CA LEU A 15 -3.44 22.87 -19.61
C LEU A 15 -4.72 22.57 -20.41
N PRO A 16 -4.87 23.01 -21.69
CA PRO A 16 -6.02 22.60 -22.51
C PRO A 16 -6.12 21.08 -22.73
N ASP A 17 -4.97 20.38 -22.92
CA ASP A 17 -4.97 18.91 -23.03
C ASP A 17 -5.52 18.26 -21.75
N LEU A 18 -5.09 18.75 -20.58
CA LEU A 18 -5.54 18.25 -19.28
C LEU A 18 -7.04 18.53 -19.09
N LEU A 19 -7.49 19.77 -19.31
CA LEU A 19 -8.90 20.16 -19.16
C LEU A 19 -9.83 19.43 -20.14
N SER A 20 -9.32 19.06 -21.32
CA SER A 20 -10.10 18.27 -22.28
C SER A 20 -10.50 16.88 -21.76
N ARG A 21 -9.86 16.39 -20.68
CA ARG A 21 -10.14 15.11 -20.03
C ARG A 21 -11.21 15.20 -18.93
N GLU A 22 -11.72 16.40 -18.65
CA GLU A 22 -12.68 16.63 -17.57
C GLU A 22 -13.92 15.73 -17.67
N LYS A 23 -14.42 15.54 -18.89
CA LYS A 23 -15.60 14.70 -19.10
C LYS A 23 -15.35 13.24 -18.75
N GLU A 24 -14.25 12.67 -19.20
CA GLU A 24 -13.87 11.27 -18.91
C GLU A 24 -13.69 11.05 -17.42
N LEU A 25 -13.05 12.00 -16.72
CA LEU A 25 -12.87 11.94 -15.26
C LEU A 25 -14.19 12.10 -14.52
N PHE A 26 -15.06 13.01 -15.00
CA PHE A 26 -16.39 13.19 -14.44
C PHE A 26 -17.22 11.91 -14.57
N ASP A 27 -17.27 11.35 -15.77
CA ASP A 27 -18.01 10.12 -16.04
C ASP A 27 -17.46 8.94 -15.22
N ALA A 28 -16.14 8.83 -15.09
CA ALA A 28 -15.47 7.82 -14.26
C ALA A 28 -15.83 7.99 -12.78
N HIS A 29 -15.71 9.20 -12.23
CA HIS A 29 -16.02 9.46 -10.83
C HIS A 29 -17.53 9.26 -10.54
N LEU A 30 -18.41 9.74 -11.44
CA LEU A 30 -19.84 9.51 -11.32
C LEU A 30 -20.18 8.03 -11.37
N HIS A 31 -19.50 7.27 -12.24
CA HIS A 31 -19.66 5.83 -12.34
C HIS A 31 -19.29 5.12 -11.03
N LEU A 32 -18.16 5.47 -10.45
CA LEU A 32 -17.71 4.96 -9.14
C LEU A 32 -18.67 5.30 -7.99
N ARG A 33 -19.40 6.41 -8.08
CA ARG A 33 -20.39 6.85 -7.09
C ARG A 33 -21.83 6.45 -7.43
N SER A 34 -22.08 5.79 -8.58
CA SER A 34 -23.43 5.47 -9.01
C SER A 34 -23.94 4.18 -8.37
N ASN A 35 -25.22 4.21 -7.91
CA ASN A 35 -25.92 3.05 -7.39
C ASN A 35 -26.49 2.16 -8.51
N LYS A 36 -25.81 1.99 -9.65
CA LYS A 36 -26.28 1.13 -10.72
C LYS A 36 -26.19 -0.36 -10.30
N PRO A 37 -27.14 -1.24 -10.73
CA PRO A 37 -27.06 -2.67 -10.46
C PRO A 37 -25.71 -3.26 -10.90
N GLY A 38 -25.05 -3.99 -10.02
CA GLY A 38 -23.69 -4.51 -10.20
C GLY A 38 -22.58 -3.61 -9.67
N PHE A 39 -22.81 -2.30 -9.53
CA PHE A 39 -21.83 -1.30 -9.08
C PHE A 39 -21.89 -0.96 -7.58
N PRO A 40 -23.06 -0.90 -6.93
CA PRO A 40 -23.15 -0.60 -5.49
C PRO A 40 -22.30 -1.55 -4.65
N GLN A 41 -22.13 -2.74 -5.15
CA GLN A 41 -21.33 -3.78 -4.48
C GLN A 41 -19.85 -3.42 -4.42
N TYR A 42 -19.33 -2.67 -5.39
CA TYR A 42 -17.93 -2.30 -5.49
C TYR A 42 -17.59 -0.96 -4.82
N LEU A 43 -18.60 -0.19 -4.46
CA LEU A 43 -18.41 1.12 -3.80
C LEU A 43 -18.43 1.06 -2.28
N GLY A 44 -18.62 -0.12 -1.69
CA GLY A 44 -18.62 -0.29 -0.24
C GLY A 44 -17.38 0.28 0.45
N TRP A 45 -16.22 0.25 -0.22
CA TRP A 45 -15.00 0.81 0.33
C TRP A 45 -14.95 2.35 0.33
N LEU A 46 -15.63 3.03 -0.60
CA LEU A 46 -15.76 4.49 -0.59
C LEU A 46 -16.56 4.98 0.62
N GLY A 47 -17.54 4.20 1.06
CA GLY A 47 -18.28 4.44 2.29
C GLY A 47 -17.74 3.69 3.52
N GLN A 48 -16.60 3.02 3.40
CA GLN A 48 -16.06 2.18 4.48
C GLN A 48 -15.81 2.89 5.80
N PRO A 49 -15.31 4.14 5.83
CA PRO A 49 -15.15 4.84 7.09
C PRO A 49 -16.43 4.83 7.93
N ASP A 50 -17.59 4.97 7.29
CA ASP A 50 -18.90 4.89 7.93
C ASP A 50 -19.39 3.45 8.12
N SER A 51 -18.94 2.51 7.30
CA SER A 51 -19.39 1.11 7.30
C SER A 51 -18.58 0.20 8.22
N LEU A 52 -17.39 0.63 8.67
CA LEU A 52 -16.68 -0.03 9.76
C LEU A 52 -17.45 0.30 11.05
N THR A 53 -18.47 -0.48 11.28
CA THR A 53 -19.37 -0.31 12.43
C THR A 53 -18.54 -0.25 13.72
N ALA A 54 -19.02 0.48 14.72
CA ALA A 54 -18.45 0.52 16.06
C ALA A 54 -18.13 -0.91 16.60
N ARG A 55 -18.88 -1.91 16.16
CA ARG A 55 -18.66 -3.32 16.48
C ARG A 55 -17.36 -3.87 15.86
N SER A 56 -17.07 -3.60 14.59
CA SER A 56 -15.83 -4.06 13.93
C SER A 56 -14.61 -3.39 14.52
N LEU A 57 -14.68 -2.09 14.77
CA LEU A 57 -13.61 -1.34 15.44
C LEU A 57 -13.35 -1.85 16.85
N HIS A 58 -14.41 -2.12 17.62
CA HIS A 58 -14.31 -2.72 18.95
C HIS A 58 -13.65 -4.10 18.90
N ALA A 59 -14.03 -4.95 17.93
CA ALA A 59 -13.42 -6.27 17.74
C ALA A 59 -11.92 -6.18 17.43
N ILE A 60 -11.51 -5.24 16.55
CA ILE A 60 -10.09 -5.00 16.22
C ILE A 60 -9.33 -4.53 17.46
N ARG A 61 -9.85 -3.57 18.23
CA ARG A 61 -9.21 -3.09 19.46
C ARG A 61 -9.08 -4.19 20.52
N SER A 62 -10.16 -4.95 20.74
CA SER A 62 -10.14 -6.08 21.70
C SER A 62 -9.14 -7.17 21.28
N ALA A 63 -9.04 -7.48 19.98
CA ALA A 63 -8.05 -8.41 19.47
C ALA A 63 -6.62 -7.87 19.67
N ALA A 64 -6.38 -6.60 19.39
CA ALA A 64 -5.09 -5.97 19.62
C ALA A 64 -4.67 -5.96 21.08
N ASP A 65 -5.61 -5.70 22.00
CA ASP A 65 -5.37 -5.75 23.46
C ASP A 65 -5.00 -7.18 23.90
N ALA A 66 -5.74 -8.18 23.42
CA ALA A 66 -5.46 -9.58 23.71
C ALA A 66 -4.07 -10.01 23.16
N ILE A 67 -3.70 -9.59 21.96
CA ILE A 67 -2.38 -9.85 21.39
C ILE A 67 -1.29 -9.21 22.24
N ARG A 68 -1.43 -7.93 22.63
CA ARG A 68 -0.45 -7.23 23.48
C ARG A 68 -0.29 -7.85 24.85
N ALA A 69 -1.36 -8.41 25.40
CA ALA A 69 -1.32 -9.06 26.71
C ALA A 69 -0.66 -10.44 26.68
N ASN A 70 -0.77 -11.16 25.53
CA ASN A 70 -0.45 -12.59 25.47
C ASN A 70 0.74 -12.93 24.56
N ALA A 71 1.29 -11.98 23.82
CA ALA A 71 2.33 -12.29 22.83
C ALA A 71 3.46 -11.26 22.77
N ASP A 72 4.69 -11.76 22.66
CA ASP A 72 5.89 -10.97 22.34
C ASP A 72 5.94 -10.62 20.84
N THR A 73 5.27 -11.44 20.03
CA THR A 73 5.30 -11.34 18.56
C THR A 73 3.91 -11.58 17.97
N LEU A 74 3.52 -10.72 17.04
CA LEU A 74 2.42 -10.97 16.11
C LEU A 74 3.00 -11.35 14.75
N VAL A 75 2.67 -12.55 14.27
CA VAL A 75 3.02 -12.97 12.92
C VAL A 75 1.82 -12.72 12.01
N VAL A 76 2.00 -11.88 11.01
CA VAL A 76 0.99 -11.57 9.99
C VAL A 76 1.31 -12.38 8.74
N LEU A 77 0.45 -13.35 8.44
CA LEU A 77 0.60 -14.25 7.30
C LEU A 77 -0.42 -13.89 6.23
N GLY A 78 0.05 -13.62 5.03
CA GLY A 78 -0.84 -13.29 3.93
C GLY A 78 -0.12 -13.12 2.61
N SER A 79 -0.87 -13.15 1.51
CA SER A 79 -0.34 -12.83 0.19
C SER A 79 0.09 -11.36 0.13
N CYS A 80 0.98 -11.07 -0.79
CA CYS A 80 1.64 -9.78 -0.90
C CYS A 80 0.64 -8.60 -0.90
N SER A 81 -0.38 -8.63 -1.74
CA SER A 81 -1.37 -7.54 -1.82
C SER A 81 -2.16 -7.34 -0.52
N ALA A 82 -2.34 -8.40 0.28
CA ALA A 82 -3.16 -8.36 1.48
C ALA A 82 -2.41 -7.78 2.70
N ILE A 83 -1.08 -7.92 2.76
CA ILE A 83 -0.28 -7.51 3.93
C ILE A 83 0.59 -6.28 3.68
N GLN A 84 0.76 -5.85 2.42
CA GLN A 84 1.62 -4.70 2.10
C GLN A 84 1.08 -3.37 2.65
N ALA A 85 -0.24 -3.18 2.71
CA ALA A 85 -0.82 -1.99 3.35
C ALA A 85 -0.45 -1.90 4.84
N ALA A 86 -0.48 -3.02 5.56
CA ALA A 86 -0.05 -3.07 6.96
C ALA A 86 1.46 -2.79 7.11
N LYS A 87 2.30 -3.38 6.23
CA LYS A 87 3.74 -3.08 6.18
C LYS A 87 3.99 -1.59 5.94
N ALA A 88 3.27 -1.00 4.99
CA ALA A 88 3.36 0.42 4.65
C ALA A 88 2.97 1.30 5.84
N GLY A 89 1.80 1.07 6.43
CA GLY A 89 1.33 1.87 7.56
C GLY A 89 2.28 1.83 8.76
N LEU A 90 2.78 0.64 9.11
CA LEU A 90 3.76 0.50 10.18
C LEU A 90 5.09 1.20 9.88
N SER A 91 5.60 1.07 8.65
CA SER A 91 6.82 1.74 8.23
C SER A 91 6.69 3.26 8.26
N LEU A 92 5.58 3.79 7.75
CA LEU A 92 5.31 5.22 7.68
C LEU A 92 5.11 5.87 9.05
N LEU A 93 4.40 5.19 9.96
CA LEU A 93 4.08 5.76 11.27
C LEU A 93 5.13 5.51 12.34
N LEU A 94 5.88 4.43 12.25
CA LEU A 94 6.87 4.03 13.27
C LEU A 94 8.32 4.15 12.78
N GLY A 95 8.52 4.33 11.48
CA GLY A 95 9.82 4.24 10.83
C GLY A 95 10.29 2.80 10.62
N PRO A 96 11.18 2.56 9.64
CA PRO A 96 11.59 1.21 9.23
C PRO A 96 12.32 0.41 10.33
N THR A 97 12.82 1.08 11.37
CA THR A 97 13.62 0.46 12.45
C THR A 97 12.94 0.43 13.81
N ARG A 98 11.87 1.20 14.04
CA ARG A 98 11.26 1.41 15.37
C ARG A 98 10.21 0.38 15.82
N LEU A 99 9.96 -0.66 15.09
CA LEU A 99 8.91 -1.68 15.38
C LEU A 99 9.08 -2.41 16.74
N ARG A 100 9.81 -1.87 17.77
CA ARG A 100 10.41 -2.77 18.76
C ARG A 100 10.33 -2.42 20.24
N GLN A 101 9.75 -1.33 20.71
CA GLN A 101 9.85 -1.02 22.16
C GLN A 101 8.50 -1.12 22.88
N GLY A 102 8.40 -2.12 23.75
CA GLY A 102 7.29 -2.29 24.71
C GLY A 102 5.97 -2.76 24.10
N ARG A 103 5.96 -3.34 22.91
CA ARG A 103 4.79 -3.79 22.14
C ARG A 103 5.14 -5.08 21.40
N PRO A 104 4.18 -5.92 20.97
CA PRO A 104 4.53 -7.12 20.22
C PRO A 104 5.34 -6.74 18.96
N GLN A 105 6.40 -7.48 18.69
CA GLN A 105 7.11 -7.38 17.43
C GLN A 105 6.17 -7.85 16.30
N ILE A 106 6.02 -7.07 15.25
CA ILE A 106 5.21 -7.47 14.10
C ILE A 106 6.13 -8.10 13.04
N LEU A 107 5.90 -9.36 12.70
CA LEU A 107 6.61 -10.08 11.65
C LEU A 107 5.63 -10.39 10.52
N PHE A 108 6.09 -10.22 9.29
CA PHE A 108 5.30 -10.53 8.10
C PHE A 108 5.89 -11.71 7.36
N ALA A 109 5.03 -12.60 6.89
CA ALA A 109 5.42 -13.77 6.10
C ALA A 109 4.24 -14.26 5.24
N GLY A 110 4.49 -15.23 4.36
CA GLY A 110 3.43 -15.83 3.53
C GLY A 110 3.25 -15.17 2.17
N ASP A 111 4.14 -14.27 1.79
CA ASP A 111 4.21 -13.67 0.46
C ASP A 111 5.37 -14.21 -0.40
N SER A 112 5.97 -15.32 0.04
CA SER A 112 7.13 -15.97 -0.60
C SER A 112 7.03 -17.49 -0.53
N PHE A 113 7.65 -18.17 -1.51
CA PHE A 113 7.87 -19.62 -1.49
C PHE A 113 9.29 -19.98 -1.02
N SER A 114 10.03 -19.05 -0.42
CA SER A 114 11.39 -19.29 0.05
C SER A 114 11.40 -20.14 1.32
N GLY A 115 11.94 -21.37 1.21
CA GLY A 115 12.14 -22.23 2.38
C GLY A 115 13.06 -21.61 3.44
N ARG A 116 13.99 -20.73 3.03
CA ARG A 116 14.86 -19.99 3.95
C ARG A 116 14.08 -19.02 4.83
N GLU A 117 13.12 -18.29 4.25
CA GLU A 117 12.28 -17.37 5.02
C GLU A 117 11.50 -18.10 6.12
N TRP A 118 11.04 -19.32 5.83
CA TRP A 118 10.33 -20.16 6.80
C TRP A 118 11.24 -20.60 7.95
N LEU A 119 12.47 -21.01 7.66
CA LEU A 119 13.45 -21.36 8.69
C LEU A 119 13.78 -20.15 9.56
N ASP A 120 14.07 -18.99 8.94
CA ASP A 120 14.34 -17.74 9.65
C ASP A 120 13.16 -17.33 10.55
N LEU A 121 11.91 -17.52 10.08
CA LEU A 121 10.73 -17.25 10.90
C LEU A 121 10.64 -18.20 12.10
N CYS A 122 10.83 -19.49 11.90
CA CYS A 122 10.81 -20.48 12.97
C CYS A 122 11.86 -20.17 14.04
N GLU A 123 13.09 -19.84 13.63
CA GLU A 123 14.18 -19.45 14.54
C GLU A 123 13.83 -18.20 15.35
N ARG A 124 13.22 -17.19 14.70
CA ARG A 124 12.78 -15.96 15.38
C ARG A 124 11.67 -16.19 16.41
N LEU A 125 10.87 -17.23 16.23
CA LEU A 125 9.77 -17.58 17.14
C LEU A 125 10.23 -18.48 18.29
N GLU A 126 11.44 -19.05 18.24
CA GLU A 126 11.98 -19.86 19.34
C GLU A 126 12.03 -19.04 20.63
N GLY A 127 11.55 -19.64 21.72
CA GLY A 127 11.53 -19.02 23.05
C GLY A 127 10.54 -17.85 23.23
N LYS A 128 9.91 -17.34 22.17
CA LYS A 128 8.97 -16.22 22.25
C LYS A 128 7.51 -16.68 22.29
N SER A 129 6.66 -15.95 23.01
CA SER A 129 5.21 -16.08 22.85
C SER A 129 4.74 -15.37 21.59
N PHE A 130 3.83 -15.99 20.83
CA PHE A 130 3.34 -15.37 19.60
C PHE A 130 1.86 -15.64 19.34
N CYS A 131 1.26 -14.73 18.58
CA CYS A 131 -0.05 -14.86 17.95
C CYS A 131 0.09 -14.81 16.43
N LEU A 132 -0.89 -15.36 15.72
CA LEU A 132 -0.96 -15.35 14.25
C LEU A 132 -2.15 -14.49 13.81
N LEU A 133 -1.93 -13.67 12.78
CA LEU A 133 -3.00 -13.10 11.97
C LEU A 133 -2.90 -13.70 10.57
N LEU A 134 -3.89 -14.49 10.20
CA LEU A 134 -4.01 -15.05 8.84
C LEU A 134 -4.85 -14.10 7.99
N VAL A 135 -4.25 -13.56 6.94
CA VAL A 135 -4.90 -12.63 6.00
C VAL A 135 -5.03 -13.32 4.65
N SER A 136 -6.22 -13.77 4.33
CA SER A 136 -6.50 -14.47 3.08
C SER A 136 -7.87 -14.05 2.54
N PRO A 137 -7.93 -12.94 1.77
CA PRO A 137 -9.20 -12.38 1.32
C PRO A 137 -10.09 -13.39 0.60
N MET A 138 -9.53 -14.16 -0.32
CA MET A 138 -10.26 -15.17 -1.11
C MET A 138 -10.19 -16.58 -0.51
N GLY A 139 -9.35 -16.80 0.48
CA GLY A 139 -9.18 -18.10 1.14
C GLY A 139 -8.48 -19.18 0.30
N ALA A 140 -7.85 -18.82 -0.82
CA ALA A 140 -7.31 -19.75 -1.80
C ALA A 140 -5.93 -19.37 -2.35
N GLU A 141 -5.27 -18.37 -1.76
CA GLU A 141 -3.93 -17.98 -2.17
C GLU A 141 -2.91 -19.04 -1.77
N MET A 142 -2.20 -19.60 -2.74
CA MET A 142 -1.30 -20.74 -2.55
C MET A 142 -0.19 -20.43 -1.55
N GLU A 143 0.39 -19.24 -1.64
CA GLU A 143 1.46 -18.76 -0.76
C GLU A 143 0.98 -18.74 0.70
N THR A 144 -0.17 -18.11 0.93
CA THR A 144 -0.79 -18.02 2.26
C THR A 144 -1.20 -19.41 2.78
N ALA A 145 -1.71 -20.28 1.91
CA ALA A 145 -2.13 -21.64 2.30
C ALA A 145 -0.93 -22.49 2.75
N VAL A 146 0.19 -22.44 2.03
CA VAL A 146 1.43 -23.14 2.41
C VAL A 146 1.93 -22.60 3.75
N ALA A 147 2.03 -21.28 3.87
CA ALA A 147 2.46 -20.60 5.05
C ALA A 147 1.61 -20.93 6.28
N SER A 148 0.30 -20.79 6.15
CA SER A 148 -0.61 -20.99 7.26
C SER A 148 -0.56 -22.42 7.79
N ARG A 149 -0.45 -23.44 6.92
CA ARG A 149 -0.32 -24.85 7.34
C ARG A 149 0.95 -25.08 8.15
N ALA A 150 2.09 -24.54 7.70
CA ALA A 150 3.37 -24.69 8.41
C ALA A 150 3.35 -24.00 9.80
N VAL A 151 2.92 -22.74 9.85
CA VAL A 151 2.97 -21.97 11.11
C VAL A 151 1.85 -22.41 12.08
N ARG A 152 0.67 -22.76 11.57
CA ARG A 152 -0.39 -23.36 12.42
C ARG A 152 0.08 -24.64 13.10
N TRP A 153 0.71 -25.54 12.37
CA TRP A 153 1.25 -26.77 12.95
C TRP A 153 2.23 -26.48 14.10
N VAL A 154 3.11 -25.48 13.96
CA VAL A 154 4.01 -25.05 15.06
C VAL A 154 3.20 -24.48 16.22
N THR A 155 2.17 -23.68 15.95
CA THR A 155 1.31 -23.07 16.96
C THR A 155 0.54 -24.13 17.76
N GLU A 156 -0.07 -25.09 17.07
CA GLU A 156 -0.83 -26.19 17.68
C GLU A 156 0.04 -27.06 18.59
N ARG A 157 1.25 -27.39 18.15
CA ARG A 157 2.20 -28.16 18.99
C ARG A 157 2.66 -27.40 20.21
N ARG A 158 2.76 -26.08 20.13
CA ARG A 158 3.27 -25.26 21.23
C ARG A 158 2.20 -24.93 22.25
N TYR A 159 0.99 -24.61 21.80
CA TYR A 159 -0.06 -24.05 22.66
C TYR A 159 -1.23 -25.01 22.91
N GLY A 160 -1.34 -26.12 22.16
CA GLY A 160 -2.41 -27.09 22.33
C GLY A 160 -3.81 -26.44 22.29
N ALA A 161 -4.57 -26.55 23.36
CA ALA A 161 -5.93 -26.00 23.44
C ALA A 161 -6.01 -24.47 23.39
N GLU A 162 -4.91 -23.76 23.76
CA GLU A 162 -4.86 -22.29 23.72
C GLU A 162 -4.70 -21.75 22.29
N THR A 163 -4.42 -22.59 21.29
CA THR A 163 -4.22 -22.21 19.91
C THR A 163 -5.38 -21.37 19.36
N LYS A 164 -6.61 -21.71 19.71
CA LYS A 164 -7.82 -21.00 19.26
C LYS A 164 -7.83 -19.52 19.61
N GLU A 165 -7.23 -19.14 20.75
CA GLU A 165 -7.16 -17.74 21.23
C GLU A 165 -5.97 -16.99 20.68
N ARG A 166 -5.06 -17.69 19.98
CA ARG A 166 -3.83 -17.13 19.42
C ARG A 166 -3.85 -16.96 17.91
N ILE A 167 -4.90 -17.46 17.25
CA ILE A 167 -5.06 -17.33 15.81
C ILE A 167 -6.24 -16.40 15.51
N TYR A 168 -5.93 -15.36 14.77
CA TYR A 168 -6.85 -14.36 14.24
C TYR A 168 -6.94 -14.55 12.74
N VAL A 169 -8.13 -14.46 12.18
CA VAL A 169 -8.35 -14.68 10.75
C VAL A 169 -9.09 -13.50 10.16
N SER A 170 -8.51 -12.89 9.12
CA SER A 170 -9.17 -11.84 8.33
C SER A 170 -9.34 -12.32 6.89
N ALA A 171 -10.58 -12.53 6.49
CA ALA A 171 -10.97 -13.05 5.19
C ALA A 171 -12.37 -12.55 4.82
N LEU A 172 -12.76 -12.72 3.55
CA LEU A 172 -14.15 -12.53 3.15
C LEU A 172 -15.04 -13.58 3.81
N PRO A 173 -16.27 -13.24 4.19
CA PRO A 173 -17.26 -14.20 4.66
C PRO A 173 -17.44 -15.33 3.63
N ASP A 174 -17.76 -16.52 4.14
CA ASP A 174 -18.06 -17.74 3.32
C ASP A 174 -16.89 -18.30 2.49
N THR A 175 -15.66 -17.79 2.71
CA THR A 175 -14.45 -18.41 2.15
C THR A 175 -14.01 -19.62 2.98
N PRO A 176 -13.21 -20.54 2.40
CA PRO A 176 -12.66 -21.70 3.14
C PRO A 176 -11.94 -21.29 4.43
N MET A 177 -11.24 -20.14 4.42
CA MET A 177 -10.54 -19.62 5.61
C MET A 177 -11.52 -19.15 6.69
N ALA A 178 -12.63 -18.52 6.30
CA ALA A 178 -13.69 -18.11 7.23
C ALA A 178 -14.42 -19.32 7.85
N VAL A 179 -14.66 -20.36 7.05
CA VAL A 179 -15.26 -21.64 7.53
C VAL A 179 -14.31 -22.28 8.55
N MET A 180 -13.04 -22.43 8.21
CA MET A 180 -12.03 -22.97 9.12
C MET A 180 -11.98 -22.19 10.44
N ALA A 181 -11.98 -20.86 10.38
CA ALA A 181 -11.94 -20.03 11.59
C ALA A 181 -13.13 -20.30 12.53
N LYS A 182 -14.32 -20.50 11.97
CA LYS A 182 -15.53 -20.84 12.75
C LYS A 182 -15.48 -22.25 13.35
N GLU A 183 -15.07 -23.24 12.54
CA GLU A 183 -15.01 -24.65 12.97
C GLU A 183 -13.96 -24.87 14.06
N GLU A 184 -12.82 -24.22 13.95
CA GLU A 184 -11.71 -24.35 14.90
C GLU A 184 -11.79 -23.36 16.09
N GLY A 185 -12.79 -22.45 16.09
CA GLY A 185 -13.02 -21.48 17.14
C GLY A 185 -12.01 -20.35 17.22
N HIS A 186 -11.37 -20.02 16.08
CA HIS A 186 -10.45 -18.87 15.97
C HIS A 186 -11.20 -17.53 15.97
N VAL A 187 -10.49 -16.47 16.30
CA VAL A 187 -11.05 -15.11 16.25
C VAL A 187 -11.19 -14.66 14.81
N PHE A 188 -12.42 -14.56 14.31
CA PHE A 188 -12.70 -14.15 12.94
C PHE A 188 -13.03 -12.66 12.86
N LEU A 189 -12.27 -11.93 12.04
CA LEU A 189 -12.42 -10.51 11.74
C LEU A 189 -12.79 -10.36 10.26
N PRO A 190 -14.08 -10.31 9.93
CA PRO A 190 -14.53 -10.33 8.55
C PRO A 190 -14.04 -9.12 7.77
N MET A 191 -13.60 -9.36 6.54
CA MET A 191 -13.43 -8.30 5.55
C MET A 191 -14.77 -7.94 4.92
N PRO A 192 -14.97 -6.70 4.46
CA PRO A 192 -16.12 -6.33 3.66
C PRO A 192 -16.19 -7.20 2.41
N THR A 193 -17.41 -7.66 2.07
CA THR A 193 -17.63 -8.49 0.88
C THR A 193 -17.36 -7.75 -0.42
N GLN A 194 -17.32 -6.45 -0.37
CA GLN A 194 -17.15 -5.56 -1.50
C GLN A 194 -16.29 -4.35 -1.09
N PRO A 195 -15.32 -3.96 -1.90
CA PRO A 195 -14.97 -4.43 -3.24
C PRO A 195 -14.06 -5.67 -3.27
N GLY A 196 -13.87 -6.36 -2.17
CA GLY A 196 -13.00 -7.53 -2.11
C GLY A 196 -11.53 -7.20 -1.85
N GLY A 197 -10.74 -8.23 -1.60
CA GLY A 197 -9.44 -8.21 -0.94
C GLY A 197 -8.36 -7.22 -1.38
N ALA A 198 -8.43 -6.63 -2.55
CA ALA A 198 -7.42 -5.65 -2.97
C ALA A 198 -7.62 -4.27 -2.35
N TYR A 199 -8.86 -3.91 -2.02
CA TYR A 199 -9.18 -2.68 -1.29
C TYR A 199 -9.19 -2.92 0.23
N SER A 200 -8.17 -3.60 0.72
CA SER A 200 -8.08 -4.06 2.12
C SER A 200 -7.31 -3.10 3.03
N ALA A 201 -6.82 -1.98 2.50
CA ALA A 201 -5.99 -1.05 3.27
C ALA A 201 -6.70 -0.51 4.53
N LEU A 202 -8.01 -0.33 4.47
CA LEU A 202 -8.83 0.17 5.60
C LEU A 202 -9.64 -0.96 6.28
N THR A 203 -9.11 -2.18 6.32
CA THR A 203 -9.77 -3.34 6.94
C THR A 203 -8.97 -3.91 8.10
N ALA A 204 -9.51 -4.91 8.79
CA ALA A 204 -8.83 -5.61 9.87
C ALA A 204 -7.45 -6.17 9.47
N ALA A 205 -7.22 -6.47 8.19
CA ALA A 205 -5.92 -6.92 7.69
C ALA A 205 -4.78 -5.91 7.94
N THR A 206 -5.09 -4.63 7.85
CA THR A 206 -4.15 -3.53 8.14
C THR A 206 -4.34 -2.97 9.55
N LEU A 207 -5.58 -2.74 9.95
CA LEU A 207 -5.89 -2.05 11.19
C LEU A 207 -5.52 -2.86 12.44
N LEU A 208 -5.59 -4.20 12.41
CA LEU A 208 -5.19 -5.01 13.57
C LEU A 208 -3.67 -4.98 13.82
N PRO A 209 -2.78 -5.17 12.81
CA PRO A 209 -1.34 -4.96 13.02
C PRO A 209 -0.98 -3.56 13.51
N LEU A 210 -1.61 -2.50 12.98
CA LEU A 210 -1.43 -1.13 13.45
C LEU A 210 -1.87 -0.98 14.92
N ALA A 211 -3.04 -1.49 15.28
CA ALA A 211 -3.55 -1.45 16.65
C ALA A 211 -2.66 -2.25 17.61
N ALA A 212 -2.19 -3.44 17.21
CA ALA A 212 -1.25 -4.23 17.99
C ALA A 212 0.07 -3.48 18.23
N ALA A 213 0.53 -2.70 17.25
CA ALA A 213 1.68 -1.81 17.39
C ALA A 213 1.37 -0.54 18.20
N GLY A 214 0.12 -0.33 18.63
CA GLY A 214 -0.35 0.77 19.49
C GLY A 214 -0.72 2.03 18.74
N ILE A 215 -1.04 1.94 17.46
CA ILE A 215 -1.62 3.00 16.66
C ILE A 215 -3.14 2.88 16.76
N ASP A 216 -3.85 3.97 17.04
CA ASP A 216 -5.32 3.90 17.12
C ASP A 216 -5.92 3.73 15.71
N PRO A 217 -6.61 2.61 15.44
CA PRO A 217 -7.23 2.39 14.15
C PRO A 217 -8.38 3.37 13.85
N LEU A 218 -8.97 4.01 14.88
CA LEU A 218 -9.99 5.04 14.69
C LEU A 218 -9.41 6.27 13.98
N GLU A 219 -8.25 6.75 14.40
CA GLU A 219 -7.61 7.91 13.78
C GLU A 219 -7.34 7.67 12.28
N VAL A 220 -6.93 6.45 11.89
CA VAL A 220 -6.74 6.07 10.48
C VAL A 220 -8.07 6.14 9.72
N LEU A 221 -9.14 5.63 10.32
CA LEU A 221 -10.46 5.63 9.69
C LEU A 221 -11.06 7.03 9.61
N GLU A 222 -10.86 7.89 10.61
CA GLU A 222 -11.31 9.28 10.61
C GLU A 222 -10.63 10.06 9.48
N GLY A 223 -9.32 9.89 9.27
CA GLY A 223 -8.62 10.51 8.14
C GLY A 223 -9.13 10.04 6.79
N ALA A 224 -9.44 8.76 6.64
CA ALA A 224 -10.05 8.24 5.42
C ALA A 224 -11.49 8.74 5.22
N ALA A 225 -12.28 8.91 6.29
CA ALA A 225 -13.64 9.46 6.24
C ALA A 225 -13.64 10.95 5.85
N GLU A 226 -12.71 11.71 6.37
CA GLU A 226 -12.51 13.10 5.97
C GLU A 226 -12.13 13.19 4.49
N ALA A 227 -11.18 12.38 4.03
CA ALA A 227 -10.77 12.30 2.63
C ALA A 227 -11.93 11.88 1.72
N TYR A 228 -12.77 10.92 2.14
CA TYR A 228 -14.00 10.54 1.43
C TYR A 228 -14.89 11.75 1.14
N SER A 229 -15.07 12.63 2.11
CA SER A 229 -15.91 13.81 1.98
C SER A 229 -15.23 14.90 1.14
N GLN A 230 -13.95 15.13 1.34
CA GLN A 230 -13.19 16.18 0.65
C GLN A 230 -12.98 15.87 -0.83
N TYR A 231 -12.73 14.61 -1.17
CA TYR A 231 -12.44 14.18 -2.55
C TYR A 231 -13.69 13.82 -3.36
N ASP A 232 -14.89 14.12 -2.86
CA ASP A 232 -16.13 13.97 -3.65
C ASP A 232 -16.36 15.12 -4.65
N LEU A 233 -15.60 16.20 -4.57
CA LEU A 233 -15.64 17.31 -5.53
C LEU A 233 -15.30 16.80 -6.95
N ARG A 234 -16.19 17.04 -7.90
CA ARG A 234 -16.04 16.59 -9.31
C ARG A 234 -15.58 17.73 -10.18
N ALA A 235 -14.39 18.20 -9.94
CA ALA A 235 -13.74 19.29 -10.65
C ALA A 235 -12.22 19.17 -10.53
N PHE A 236 -11.46 19.89 -11.35
CA PHE A 236 -9.99 19.84 -11.34
C PHE A 236 -9.34 20.46 -10.10
N GLU A 237 -10.08 21.16 -9.27
CA GLU A 237 -9.61 21.58 -7.93
C GLU A 237 -9.49 20.40 -6.96
N ASN A 238 -10.06 19.24 -7.29
CA ASN A 238 -9.89 18.03 -6.52
C ASN A 238 -8.48 17.42 -6.78
N PRO A 239 -7.63 17.28 -5.77
CA PRO A 239 -6.29 16.69 -5.93
C PRO A 239 -6.30 15.29 -6.55
N VAL A 240 -7.32 14.48 -6.25
CA VAL A 240 -7.50 13.15 -6.85
C VAL A 240 -7.70 13.26 -8.37
N TRP A 241 -8.48 14.24 -8.83
CA TRP A 241 -8.67 14.48 -10.25
C TRP A 241 -7.43 15.05 -10.92
N MET A 242 -6.72 15.94 -10.24
CA MET A 242 -5.44 16.47 -10.74
C MET A 242 -4.46 15.33 -11.00
N TYR A 243 -4.30 14.44 -10.06
CA TYR A 243 -3.38 13.30 -10.19
C TYR A 243 -3.87 12.29 -11.23
N ALA A 244 -5.11 11.82 -11.14
CA ALA A 244 -5.68 10.87 -12.10
C ALA A 244 -5.70 11.42 -13.54
N GLY A 245 -6.07 12.70 -13.70
CA GLY A 245 -6.12 13.39 -14.99
C GLY A 245 -4.74 13.59 -15.61
N ALA A 246 -3.74 14.00 -14.81
CA ALA A 246 -2.36 14.11 -15.28
C ALA A 246 -1.82 12.76 -15.77
N ARG A 247 -2.02 11.68 -15.00
CA ARG A 247 -1.66 10.31 -15.42
C ARG A 247 -2.35 9.91 -16.72
N TYR A 248 -3.65 10.16 -16.82
CA TYR A 248 -4.42 9.83 -18.01
C TYR A 248 -3.97 10.61 -19.25
N ALA A 249 -3.67 11.91 -19.09
CA ALA A 249 -3.15 12.73 -20.16
C ALA A 249 -1.72 12.28 -20.60
N LEU A 250 -0.84 11.99 -19.66
CA LEU A 250 0.51 11.49 -19.92
C LEU A 250 0.48 10.10 -20.59
N TYR A 251 -0.39 9.21 -20.12
CA TYR A 251 -0.61 7.91 -20.76
C TYR A 251 -1.07 8.08 -22.23
N GLY A 252 -1.99 9.01 -22.47
CA GLY A 252 -2.43 9.37 -23.84
C GLY A 252 -1.34 9.95 -24.75
N LYS A 253 -0.23 10.47 -24.18
CA LYS A 253 0.98 10.91 -24.89
C LYS A 253 2.03 9.78 -25.02
N GLY A 254 1.68 8.55 -24.69
CA GLY A 254 2.55 7.36 -24.80
C GLY A 254 3.51 7.17 -23.62
N ARG A 255 3.32 7.89 -22.51
CA ARG A 255 4.08 7.70 -21.28
C ARG A 255 3.44 6.55 -20.48
N ALA A 256 3.85 5.31 -20.74
CA ALA A 256 3.21 4.11 -20.21
C ALA A 256 3.95 3.51 -19.00
N THR A 257 4.97 4.16 -18.48
CA THR A 257 5.68 3.76 -17.25
C THR A 257 5.61 4.89 -16.23
N GLU A 258 5.17 4.60 -15.02
CA GLU A 258 5.13 5.55 -13.90
C GLU A 258 6.14 5.14 -12.84
N LEU A 259 7.12 6.01 -12.59
CA LEU A 259 8.04 5.88 -11.47
C LEU A 259 7.45 6.58 -10.24
N LEU A 260 7.14 5.83 -9.18
CA LEU A 260 6.80 6.42 -7.88
C LEU A 260 8.07 6.56 -7.07
N GLY A 261 8.61 7.78 -7.04
CA GLY A 261 9.86 8.12 -6.38
C GLY A 261 9.65 8.67 -4.96
N THR A 262 10.50 8.28 -4.04
CA THR A 262 10.53 8.81 -2.68
C THR A 262 11.96 8.90 -2.16
N PHE A 263 12.29 9.95 -1.38
CA PHE A 263 13.57 10.08 -0.70
C PHE A 263 13.55 9.41 0.68
N ASP A 264 12.38 9.32 1.33
CA ASP A 264 12.25 8.69 2.63
C ASP A 264 12.04 7.17 2.48
N PRO A 265 12.97 6.32 2.96
CA PRO A 265 12.86 4.85 2.89
C PRO A 265 11.65 4.29 3.66
N ALA A 266 11.00 5.07 4.52
CA ALA A 266 9.75 4.67 5.16
C ALA A 266 8.63 4.38 4.15
N PHE A 267 8.66 5.02 2.97
CA PHE A 267 7.70 4.82 1.89
C PHE A 267 7.97 3.58 1.02
N THR A 268 9.08 2.87 1.19
CA THR A 268 9.42 1.69 0.35
C THR A 268 8.32 0.63 0.35
N ALA A 269 7.74 0.34 1.52
CA ALA A 269 6.63 -0.63 1.61
C ALA A 269 5.34 -0.10 0.98
N PHE A 270 5.09 1.21 1.07
CA PHE A 270 3.97 1.87 0.41
C PHE A 270 4.09 1.79 -1.12
N GLY A 271 5.26 2.07 -1.66
CA GLY A 271 5.53 1.93 -3.10
C GLY A 271 5.27 0.51 -3.62
N LYS A 272 5.64 -0.51 -2.84
CA LYS A 272 5.33 -1.92 -3.17
C LYS A 272 3.83 -2.21 -3.15
N TRP A 273 3.10 -1.70 -2.16
CA TRP A 273 1.65 -1.81 -2.10
C TRP A 273 1.01 -1.14 -3.32
N TRP A 274 1.37 0.10 -3.61
CA TRP A 274 0.88 0.87 -4.74
C TRP A 274 1.13 0.17 -6.08
N ALA A 275 2.34 -0.32 -6.31
CA ALA A 275 2.69 -0.98 -7.57
C ALA A 275 1.85 -2.24 -7.81
N GLN A 276 1.67 -3.07 -6.78
CA GLN A 276 0.83 -4.27 -6.90
C GLN A 276 -0.63 -3.93 -7.13
N TRP A 277 -1.11 -2.89 -6.44
CA TRP A 277 -2.47 -2.42 -6.59
C TRP A 277 -2.70 -1.90 -8.01
N VAL A 278 -1.82 -1.04 -8.53
CA VAL A 278 -1.89 -0.50 -9.89
C VAL A 278 -1.85 -1.62 -10.93
N CYS A 279 -0.87 -2.52 -10.87
CA CYS A 279 -0.78 -3.64 -11.81
C CYS A 279 -2.06 -4.47 -11.86
N ARG A 280 -2.67 -4.71 -10.70
CA ARG A 280 -3.83 -5.59 -10.59
C ARG A 280 -5.13 -4.94 -11.07
N HIS A 281 -5.28 -3.64 -10.86
CA HIS A 281 -6.56 -2.93 -11.02
C HIS A 281 -6.57 -1.92 -12.17
N THR A 282 -5.43 -1.54 -12.71
CA THR A 282 -5.34 -0.55 -13.79
C THR A 282 -4.58 -1.03 -15.02
N CYS A 283 -4.16 -2.30 -15.05
CA CYS A 283 -3.46 -2.88 -16.19
C CYS A 283 -4.22 -4.10 -16.70
N GLN A 284 -4.92 -3.94 -17.82
CA GLN A 284 -5.76 -4.98 -18.40
C GLN A 284 -5.68 -4.92 -19.92
N ASP A 285 -5.55 -6.07 -20.58
CA ASP A 285 -5.55 -6.20 -22.06
C ASP A 285 -4.59 -5.26 -22.81
N GLY A 286 -3.42 -5.00 -22.20
CA GLY A 286 -2.41 -4.10 -22.77
C GLY A 286 -2.68 -2.60 -22.55
N VAL A 287 -3.70 -2.25 -21.77
CA VAL A 287 -4.02 -0.89 -21.33
C VAL A 287 -3.50 -0.69 -19.90
N GLY A 288 -3.06 0.53 -19.57
CA GLY A 288 -2.59 0.92 -18.25
C GLY A 288 -1.11 1.31 -18.20
N VAL A 289 -0.66 1.72 -17.03
CA VAL A 289 0.73 2.14 -16.80
C VAL A 289 1.49 1.07 -16.02
N LEU A 290 2.75 0.83 -16.38
CA LEU A 290 3.66 -0.02 -15.62
C LEU A 290 4.14 0.76 -14.38
N PRO A 291 3.76 0.35 -13.15
CA PRO A 291 4.19 1.05 -11.95
C PRO A 291 5.57 0.56 -11.50
N VAL A 292 6.48 1.49 -11.24
CA VAL A 292 7.83 1.21 -10.75
C VAL A 292 8.09 2.02 -9.49
N PRO A 293 8.00 1.44 -8.29
CA PRO A 293 8.38 2.14 -7.06
C PRO A 293 9.90 2.22 -6.95
N MET A 294 10.43 3.39 -6.57
CA MET A 294 11.86 3.64 -6.47
C MET A 294 12.19 4.46 -5.21
N GLU A 295 13.19 4.02 -4.48
CA GLU A 295 13.84 4.83 -3.47
C GLU A 295 14.95 5.66 -4.13
N LEU A 296 14.84 6.97 -4.07
CA LEU A 296 15.65 7.88 -4.88
C LEU A 296 17.06 8.06 -4.34
N THR A 297 17.25 8.12 -3.01
CA THR A 297 18.60 8.36 -2.46
C THR A 297 19.62 7.33 -2.95
N GLY A 298 19.24 6.05 -2.97
CA GLY A 298 20.12 4.96 -3.45
C GLY A 298 20.11 4.75 -4.96
N GLY A 299 19.10 5.25 -5.66
CA GLY A 299 18.88 5.00 -7.09
C GLY A 299 19.10 6.20 -8.00
N LEU A 300 19.32 7.40 -7.42
CA LEU A 300 19.32 8.66 -8.17
C LEU A 300 20.35 8.70 -9.29
N ASP A 301 21.60 8.32 -9.00
CA ASP A 301 22.69 8.33 -10.00
C ASP A 301 22.38 7.47 -11.23
N ALA A 302 21.78 6.29 -11.01
CA ALA A 302 21.40 5.40 -12.09
C ALA A 302 20.21 5.94 -12.89
N LEU A 303 19.26 6.59 -12.22
CA LEU A 303 18.09 7.20 -12.83
C LEU A 303 18.49 8.42 -13.68
N ASP A 304 19.35 9.30 -13.15
CA ASP A 304 19.88 10.46 -13.88
C ASP A 304 20.62 10.06 -15.15
N LEU A 305 21.46 9.00 -15.08
CA LEU A 305 22.14 8.46 -16.25
C LEU A 305 21.16 7.93 -17.28
N MET A 306 20.12 7.22 -16.86
CA MET A 306 19.08 6.71 -17.75
C MET A 306 18.34 7.86 -18.43
N ILE A 307 17.91 8.86 -17.68
CA ILE A 307 17.15 10.01 -18.18
C ILE A 307 17.99 10.85 -19.13
N SER A 308 19.25 11.13 -18.79
CA SER A 308 20.15 11.93 -19.62
C SER A 308 20.62 11.21 -20.90
N SER A 309 20.63 9.87 -20.90
CA SER A 309 21.13 9.06 -22.02
C SER A 309 20.09 8.69 -23.08
N GLY A 310 18.79 8.82 -22.80
CA GLY A 310 17.76 8.35 -23.71
C GLY A 310 16.36 8.92 -23.47
N ARG A 311 15.47 8.67 -24.43
CA ARG A 311 14.05 9.03 -24.34
C ARG A 311 13.26 7.77 -23.97
N TYR A 312 12.84 7.69 -22.73
CA TYR A 312 12.01 6.60 -22.24
C TYR A 312 10.54 7.03 -22.15
N PRO A 313 9.57 6.15 -22.44
CA PRO A 313 8.15 6.46 -22.35
C PRO A 313 7.66 6.42 -20.89
N LEU A 314 8.30 7.19 -20.03
CA LEU A 314 8.01 7.26 -18.60
C LEU A 314 7.63 8.68 -18.14
N PHE A 315 7.01 8.74 -17.00
CA PHE A 315 6.82 9.94 -16.17
C PHE A 315 7.05 9.57 -14.71
N GLU A 316 7.25 10.57 -13.88
CA GLU A 316 7.50 10.38 -12.47
C GLU A 316 6.35 10.93 -11.62
N THR A 317 6.10 10.27 -10.50
CA THR A 317 5.30 10.76 -9.40
C THR A 317 6.18 10.78 -8.15
N LEU A 318 6.49 11.98 -7.65
CA LEU A 318 7.28 12.14 -6.43
C LEU A 318 6.37 12.29 -5.24
N LEU A 319 6.59 11.47 -4.23
CA LEU A 319 5.80 11.47 -3.00
C LEU A 319 6.64 12.04 -1.85
N ARG A 320 6.18 13.14 -1.25
CA ARG A 320 6.82 13.84 -0.14
C ARG A 320 5.85 14.12 0.98
N PHE A 321 6.32 13.87 2.19
CA PHE A 321 5.63 14.26 3.42
C PHE A 321 6.59 15.03 4.32
N ALA A 322 6.07 15.97 5.08
CA ALA A 322 6.86 16.65 6.09
C ALA A 322 7.41 15.64 7.12
N PRO A 323 8.65 15.76 7.57
CA PRO A 323 9.27 14.83 8.47
C PRO A 323 8.53 14.72 9.81
N LEU A 324 8.47 13.51 10.35
CA LEU A 324 7.84 13.21 11.66
C LEU A 324 8.54 13.90 12.84
N SER A 325 9.82 14.23 12.70
CA SER A 325 10.62 14.81 13.78
C SER A 325 11.12 16.20 13.40
N THR A 326 10.98 17.12 14.32
CA THR A 326 11.62 18.45 14.23
C THR A 326 13.10 18.42 14.63
N GLN A 327 13.62 17.28 15.10
CA GLN A 327 15.03 17.14 15.42
C GLN A 327 15.85 17.17 14.13
N LYS A 328 16.72 18.17 14.04
CA LYS A 328 17.67 18.31 12.94
C LYS A 328 18.95 17.55 13.27
N ILE A 329 19.36 16.68 12.36
CA ILE A 329 20.70 16.10 12.36
C ILE A 329 21.53 16.97 11.42
N ASN A 330 22.58 17.57 11.95
CA ASN A 330 23.47 18.40 11.15
C ASN A 330 24.68 17.59 10.69
N VAL A 331 25.20 17.95 9.55
CA VAL A 331 26.46 17.44 9.03
C VAL A 331 27.59 18.04 9.87
N GLU A 332 28.40 17.18 10.47
CA GLU A 332 29.56 17.61 11.25
C GLU A 332 30.74 17.92 10.32
N MET A 333 31.61 18.81 10.74
CA MET A 333 32.85 19.12 10.02
C MET A 333 33.87 17.98 10.21
N ASP A 334 34.46 17.51 9.11
CA ASP A 334 35.62 16.63 9.19
C ASP A 334 36.90 17.46 9.27
N TRP A 335 37.68 17.30 10.35
CA TRP A 335 38.88 18.05 10.63
C TRP A 335 39.99 17.96 9.55
N LYS A 336 39.89 17.05 8.60
CA LYS A 336 40.83 16.86 7.46
C LYS A 336 40.15 16.93 6.09
N ASP A 337 38.83 17.10 6.07
CA ASP A 337 38.05 17.11 4.82
C ASP A 337 38.45 16.01 3.81
N TYR A 338 38.53 14.74 4.32
CA TYR A 338 38.99 13.62 3.50
C TYR A 338 38.09 13.34 2.29
N ASP A 339 36.83 13.67 2.37
CA ASP A 339 35.82 13.46 1.35
C ASP A 339 35.51 14.71 0.51
N GLY A 340 36.07 15.85 0.87
CA GLY A 340 35.85 17.13 0.19
C GLY A 340 34.45 17.71 0.41
N LEU A 341 33.74 17.29 1.47
CA LEU A 341 32.35 17.66 1.73
C LEU A 341 32.17 18.65 2.89
N ASP A 342 33.24 19.26 3.40
CA ASP A 342 33.16 20.25 4.49
C ASP A 342 32.28 21.46 4.16
N TYR A 343 31.97 21.71 2.89
CA TYR A 343 31.00 22.73 2.50
C TYR A 343 29.56 22.41 2.98
N LEU A 344 29.27 21.16 3.39
CA LEU A 344 28.01 20.74 3.99
C LEU A 344 27.95 20.97 5.50
N ALA A 345 29.10 21.24 6.15
CA ALA A 345 29.19 21.37 7.59
C ALA A 345 28.22 22.43 8.14
N GLY A 346 27.48 22.05 9.18
CA GLY A 346 26.43 22.88 9.79
C GLY A 346 25.08 22.88 9.08
N ARG A 347 24.98 22.33 7.88
CA ARG A 347 23.68 22.09 7.21
C ARG A 347 22.96 20.90 7.84
N SER A 348 21.66 20.95 7.90
CA SER A 348 20.88 19.76 8.29
C SER A 348 20.81 18.76 7.15
N VAL A 349 20.68 17.46 7.49
CA VAL A 349 20.45 16.38 6.50
C VAL A 349 19.21 16.67 5.64
N GLY A 350 18.16 17.27 6.21
CA GLY A 350 16.97 17.68 5.45
C GLY A 350 17.24 18.79 4.43
N GLU A 351 18.21 19.73 4.71
CA GLU A 351 18.62 20.71 3.72
C GLU A 351 19.39 20.07 2.56
N VAL A 352 20.17 19.03 2.84
CA VAL A 352 20.88 18.27 1.80
C VAL A 352 19.86 17.49 0.94
N GLU A 353 18.88 16.83 1.58
CA GLU A 353 17.79 16.15 0.88
C GLU A 353 17.00 17.11 -0.01
N GLN A 354 16.65 18.29 0.50
CA GLN A 354 15.92 19.32 -0.26
C GLN A 354 16.74 19.79 -1.49
N ALA A 355 18.04 19.94 -1.35
CA ALA A 355 18.91 20.31 -2.48
C ALA A 355 18.97 19.19 -3.54
N ALA A 356 19.09 17.93 -3.12
CA ALA A 356 19.06 16.78 -4.01
C ALA A 356 17.72 16.67 -4.75
N TYR A 357 16.61 16.84 -4.02
CA TYR A 357 15.27 16.87 -4.60
C TYR A 357 15.11 17.95 -5.68
N GLN A 358 15.53 19.19 -5.39
CA GLN A 358 15.40 20.28 -6.35
C GLN A 358 16.28 20.06 -7.58
N ALA A 359 17.52 19.60 -7.38
CA ALA A 359 18.45 19.30 -8.48
C ALA A 359 17.89 18.19 -9.39
N MET A 360 17.28 17.17 -8.81
CA MET A 360 16.60 16.10 -9.56
C MET A 360 15.44 16.65 -10.40
N LEU A 361 14.56 17.46 -9.80
CA LEU A 361 13.43 18.07 -10.54
C LEU A 361 13.93 18.87 -11.75
N ASP A 362 14.95 19.70 -11.56
CA ASP A 362 15.50 20.55 -12.61
C ASP A 362 16.15 19.70 -13.73
N THR A 363 16.88 18.64 -13.35
CA THR A 363 17.56 17.72 -14.27
C THR A 363 16.54 16.89 -15.07
N HIS A 364 15.52 16.35 -14.42
CA HIS A 364 14.52 15.51 -15.08
C HIS A 364 13.61 16.32 -15.99
N ALA A 365 13.24 17.54 -15.57
CA ALA A 365 12.50 18.49 -16.42
C ALA A 365 13.30 18.88 -17.66
N ALA A 366 14.63 19.10 -17.54
CA ALA A 366 15.52 19.36 -18.67
C ALA A 366 15.66 18.12 -19.58
N GLY A 367 15.56 16.91 -19.03
CA GLY A 367 15.58 15.64 -19.74
C GLY A 367 14.26 15.25 -20.43
N ASP A 368 13.24 16.13 -20.46
CA ASP A 368 11.91 15.88 -21.02
C ASP A 368 11.15 14.74 -20.28
N VAL A 369 11.40 14.57 -18.99
CA VAL A 369 10.65 13.66 -18.13
C VAL A 369 9.62 14.44 -17.34
N PRO A 370 8.30 14.21 -17.58
CA PRO A 370 7.26 14.85 -16.80
C PRO A 370 7.25 14.35 -15.36
N VAL A 371 7.12 15.26 -14.40
CA VAL A 371 7.10 14.95 -12.97
C VAL A 371 5.83 15.49 -12.34
N ILE A 372 5.05 14.62 -11.70
CA ILE A 372 3.94 14.97 -10.82
C ILE A 372 4.48 14.97 -9.38
N VAL A 373 4.21 16.00 -8.61
CA VAL A 373 4.61 16.02 -7.20
C VAL A 373 3.38 15.91 -6.32
N LEU A 374 3.40 14.98 -5.39
CA LEU A 374 2.39 14.77 -4.35
C LEU A 374 3.01 15.12 -3.01
N GLU A 375 2.47 16.15 -2.36
CA GLU A 375 2.96 16.64 -1.08
C GLU A 375 1.90 16.48 0.00
N GLY A 376 2.30 15.95 1.14
CA GLY A 376 1.48 15.87 2.33
C GLY A 376 2.14 16.55 3.53
N GLU A 377 1.32 16.87 4.51
CA GLU A 377 1.80 17.29 5.82
C GLU A 377 2.50 16.13 6.55
N THR A 378 2.75 16.26 7.84
CA THR A 378 3.36 15.19 8.63
C THR A 378 2.51 13.92 8.61
N MET A 379 3.15 12.77 8.43
CA MET A 379 2.50 11.46 8.41
C MET A 379 1.96 11.10 9.80
N THR A 380 0.67 11.33 10.01
CA THR A 380 -0.09 10.93 11.20
C THR A 380 -0.96 9.70 10.87
N PRO A 381 -1.59 9.02 11.84
CA PRO A 381 -2.56 7.97 11.54
C PRO A 381 -3.70 8.45 10.62
N ALA A 382 -4.20 9.68 10.81
CA ALA A 382 -5.20 10.27 9.92
C ALA A 382 -4.65 10.51 8.50
N ALA A 383 -3.42 11.04 8.37
CA ALA A 383 -2.77 11.23 7.08
C ALA A 383 -2.52 9.89 6.35
N LEU A 384 -2.27 8.80 7.09
CA LEU A 384 -2.18 7.46 6.51
C LEU A 384 -3.52 7.00 5.93
N GLY A 385 -4.62 7.25 6.64
CA GLY A 385 -5.98 6.95 6.17
C GLY A 385 -6.32 7.73 4.90
N GLU A 386 -6.01 9.02 4.87
CA GLU A 386 -6.13 9.88 3.70
C GLU A 386 -5.29 9.36 2.52
N LEU A 387 -4.02 8.99 2.77
CA LEU A 387 -3.08 8.51 1.74
C LEU A 387 -3.61 7.25 1.05
N PHE A 388 -4.06 6.27 1.80
CA PHE A 388 -4.65 5.07 1.21
C PHE A 388 -5.88 5.40 0.38
N TYR A 389 -6.79 6.20 0.94
CA TYR A 389 -8.02 6.56 0.25
C TYR A 389 -7.76 7.37 -1.03
N PHE A 390 -6.83 8.34 -0.98
CA PHE A 390 -6.42 9.15 -2.12
C PHE A 390 -5.95 8.27 -3.29
N PHE A 391 -5.01 7.36 -3.03
CA PHE A 391 -4.45 6.52 -4.09
C PHE A 391 -5.46 5.49 -4.60
N GLU A 392 -6.28 4.90 -3.74
CA GLU A 392 -7.33 3.97 -4.18
C GLU A 392 -8.34 4.67 -5.09
N LEU A 393 -8.81 5.86 -4.72
CA LEU A 393 -9.77 6.62 -5.53
C LEU A 393 -9.14 7.13 -6.84
N ALA A 394 -7.94 7.71 -6.78
CA ALA A 394 -7.26 8.23 -7.97
C ALA A 394 -6.99 7.12 -9.01
N ASN A 395 -6.56 5.96 -8.54
CA ASN A 395 -6.31 4.82 -9.41
C ASN A 395 -7.61 4.24 -9.99
N ALA A 396 -8.70 4.19 -9.20
CA ALA A 396 -10.00 3.74 -9.71
C ALA A 396 -10.56 4.69 -10.78
N ILE A 397 -10.42 6.01 -10.57
CA ILE A 397 -10.81 7.02 -11.59
C ILE A 397 -9.95 6.86 -12.84
N PHE A 398 -8.63 6.71 -12.71
CA PHE A 398 -7.73 6.48 -13.84
C PHE A 398 -8.11 5.22 -14.63
N ALA A 399 -8.35 4.10 -13.96
CA ALA A 399 -8.77 2.85 -14.60
C ALA A 399 -10.06 3.02 -15.39
N CYS A 400 -11.11 3.60 -14.76
CA CYS A 400 -12.38 3.85 -15.42
C CYS A 400 -12.23 4.80 -16.62
N ALA A 401 -11.41 5.85 -16.53
CA ALA A 401 -11.11 6.75 -17.64
C ALA A 401 -10.41 6.04 -18.80
N CYS A 402 -9.58 5.02 -18.51
CA CYS A 402 -8.97 4.14 -19.50
C CYS A 402 -9.92 3.05 -20.04
N GLY A 403 -11.17 3.00 -19.58
CA GLY A 403 -12.14 1.97 -19.99
C GLY A 403 -11.95 0.63 -19.27
N ILE A 404 -11.19 0.58 -18.19
CA ILE A 404 -10.96 -0.61 -17.37
C ILE A 404 -11.93 -0.59 -16.19
N ASP A 405 -12.59 -1.71 -15.92
CA ASP A 405 -13.29 -1.91 -14.64
C ASP A 405 -12.25 -2.35 -13.57
N PRO A 406 -11.92 -1.47 -12.60
CA PRO A 406 -10.90 -1.79 -11.60
C PRO A 406 -11.33 -2.90 -10.63
N PHE A 407 -12.56 -3.37 -10.70
CA PHE A 407 -13.15 -4.38 -9.82
C PHE A 407 -13.35 -5.73 -10.51
N ASP A 408 -13.32 -5.78 -11.84
CA ASP A 408 -13.40 -7.03 -12.60
C ASP A 408 -12.00 -7.68 -12.68
N LEU A 409 -11.70 -8.48 -11.67
CA LEU A 409 -10.41 -9.15 -11.57
C LEU A 409 -10.51 -10.60 -12.05
N PRO A 410 -9.52 -11.10 -12.80
CA PRO A 410 -9.49 -12.51 -13.15
C PRO A 410 -9.45 -13.36 -11.87
N LYS A 411 -10.37 -14.30 -11.75
CA LYS A 411 -10.48 -15.18 -10.56
C LYS A 411 -9.24 -16.03 -10.37
N VAL A 412 -8.60 -16.44 -11.46
CA VAL A 412 -7.39 -17.26 -11.43
C VAL A 412 -6.37 -16.73 -12.43
N LEU A 413 -5.15 -16.51 -11.96
CA LEU A 413 -4.03 -16.11 -12.82
C LEU A 413 -3.49 -17.32 -13.58
N PRO A 414 -3.17 -17.20 -14.89
CA PRO A 414 -2.68 -18.32 -15.70
C PRO A 414 -1.47 -19.04 -15.10
N SER A 415 -0.49 -18.30 -14.55
CA SER A 415 0.69 -18.88 -13.90
C SER A 415 0.36 -19.69 -12.65
N ARG A 416 -0.63 -19.26 -11.86
CA ARG A 416 -1.09 -20.00 -10.68
C ARG A 416 -1.85 -21.27 -11.07
N GLN A 417 -2.63 -21.19 -12.12
CA GLN A 417 -3.33 -22.37 -12.67
C GLN A 417 -2.34 -23.41 -13.17
N ALA A 418 -1.32 -22.98 -13.95
CA ALA A 418 -0.27 -23.85 -14.42
C ALA A 418 0.53 -24.49 -13.26
N ALA A 419 0.90 -23.70 -12.25
CA ALA A 419 1.59 -24.21 -11.06
C ALA A 419 0.73 -25.25 -10.30
N ALA A 420 -0.55 -25.01 -10.15
CA ALA A 420 -1.49 -25.94 -9.50
C ALA A 420 -1.59 -27.26 -10.29
N ALA A 421 -1.64 -27.20 -11.62
CA ALA A 421 -1.66 -28.39 -12.48
C ALA A 421 -0.35 -29.19 -12.36
N ILE A 422 0.82 -28.53 -12.37
CA ILE A 422 2.13 -29.17 -12.17
C ILE A 422 2.18 -29.87 -10.80
N LEU A 423 1.57 -29.28 -9.77
CA LEU A 423 1.51 -29.85 -8.42
C LEU A 423 0.39 -30.90 -8.25
N GLY A 424 -0.34 -31.25 -9.31
CA GLY A 424 -1.35 -32.30 -9.30
C GLY A 424 -2.67 -31.88 -8.65
N LYS A 425 -3.04 -30.58 -8.69
CA LYS A 425 -4.38 -30.17 -8.27
C LYS A 425 -5.40 -30.91 -9.14
N PRO A 426 -6.38 -31.64 -8.55
CA PRO A 426 -7.45 -32.28 -9.32
C PRO A 426 -8.20 -31.23 -10.15
N GLU A 427 -8.53 -31.58 -11.40
CA GLU A 427 -9.42 -30.74 -12.19
C GLU A 427 -10.77 -30.69 -11.45
N GLU A 428 -11.22 -29.52 -11.10
CA GLU A 428 -12.58 -29.33 -10.60
C GLU A 428 -13.52 -29.68 -11.76
N ASN A 429 -14.33 -30.70 -11.58
CA ASN A 429 -15.37 -31.00 -12.54
C ASN A 429 -16.19 -29.76 -12.79
N ALA A 430 -16.19 -29.30 -14.05
CA ALA A 430 -16.78 -28.05 -14.52
C ALA A 430 -18.30 -27.97 -14.27
#